data_95923af78f8b16e2dccf752515f2c820
#
_entry.id   95923af78f8b16e2dccf752515f2c820
#
_cell.length_a   1.000
_cell.length_b   1.000
_cell.length_c   1.000
_cell.angle_alpha   90.00
_cell.angle_beta   90.00
_cell.angle_gamma   90.00
#
_symmetry.space_group_name_H-M   'P 1'
#
loop_
_entity.id
_entity.type
_entity.pdbx_description
1 polymer ?
#
loop_
_entity_poly.entity_id
_entity_poly.type
_entity_poly.pdbx_seq_one_letter_code
_entity_poly.pdbx_strand_id
1 'polypeptide(L)'
;DENKNKSASLKNKHEKDAPQNRILTKEEAEKLGAIKKTKKDKKKKSKPEPKRFDPIVSKGLTDEQVNERVLEGNTNYVENRNTKTYKSIFFGNIFTFFNLLCFVVAGALIAVKAWSNLVFMLVILANMVIGIVQEIKAKKTIEKISLVTAPTAVVVRNGTQIDVPVSDIVLDDVILFTLGKQICADCIVMEGEVEVNESLLTGESNPIKKRKGD
;
A
#
# COMPACT_ATOMS: atom_id res chain seq x y z
N ASP A 1 42.23 7.91 39.67
CA ASP A 1 41.32 6.77 39.30
C ASP A 1 39.95 7.21 38.73
N GLU A 2 39.57 8.48 38.86
CA GLU A 2 38.27 8.95 38.30
C GLU A 2 38.28 9.24 36.79
N ASN A 3 39.47 9.43 36.19
CA ASN A 3 39.57 9.74 34.77
C ASN A 3 39.55 8.49 33.83
N LYS A 4 39.75 7.29 34.36
CA LYS A 4 39.63 6.05 33.57
C LYS A 4 38.21 5.57 33.41
N ASN A 5 37.32 5.88 34.34
CA ASN A 5 35.90 5.48 34.30
C ASN A 5 35.03 6.35 33.36
N LYS A 6 35.41 7.61 33.12
CA LYS A 6 34.73 8.48 32.17
C LYS A 6 35.04 8.15 30.71
N SER A 7 36.23 7.63 30.42
CA SER A 7 36.62 7.22 29.07
C SER A 7 35.96 5.92 28.63
N ALA A 8 35.71 5.00 29.55
CA ALA A 8 35.01 3.74 29.27
C ALA A 8 33.50 3.94 29.04
N SER A 9 32.88 4.90 29.77
CA SER A 9 31.46 5.24 29.62
C SER A 9 31.16 5.96 28.29
N LEU A 10 32.10 6.75 27.77
CA LEU A 10 31.95 7.44 26.48
C LEU A 10 32.16 6.53 25.28
N LYS A 11 33.02 5.50 25.40
CA LYS A 11 33.18 4.50 24.33
C LYS A 11 31.96 3.59 24.15
N ASN A 12 31.29 3.22 25.24
CA ASN A 12 30.08 2.38 25.16
C ASN A 12 28.83 3.14 24.65
N LYS A 13 28.86 4.47 24.59
CA LYS A 13 27.74 5.26 24.06
C LYS A 13 27.82 5.46 22.55
N HIS A 14 29.02 5.40 21.97
CA HIS A 14 29.22 5.54 20.52
C HIS A 14 29.11 4.23 19.73
N GLU A 15 29.13 3.08 20.40
CA GLU A 15 29.02 1.77 19.73
C GLU A 15 27.57 1.29 19.57
N LYS A 16 26.58 2.04 20.10
CA LYS A 16 25.14 1.74 19.93
C LYS A 16 24.48 2.49 18.78
N ASP A 17 25.17 3.44 18.13
CA ASP A 17 24.64 4.25 17.04
C ASP A 17 25.35 3.97 15.70
N ALA A 18 25.93 2.79 15.51
CA ALA A 18 26.24 2.32 14.17
C ALA A 18 24.92 2.13 13.41
N PRO A 19 24.74 2.72 12.22
CA PRO A 19 23.52 2.51 11.45
C PRO A 19 23.41 1.03 11.15
N GLN A 20 22.48 0.35 11.84
CA GLN A 20 22.06 -0.97 11.45
C GLN A 20 21.60 -0.84 10.01
N ASN A 21 22.17 -1.63 9.11
CA ASN A 21 21.85 -1.73 7.70
C ASN A 21 20.42 -2.31 7.58
N ARG A 22 19.42 -1.47 7.92
CA ARG A 22 18.01 -1.84 7.97
C ARG A 22 17.37 -1.36 6.68
N ILE A 23 16.71 -2.29 5.99
CA ILE A 23 15.87 -1.97 4.84
C ILE A 23 14.73 -1.07 5.31
N LEU A 24 14.64 0.12 4.71
CA LEU A 24 13.58 1.08 5.00
C LEU A 24 12.24 0.59 4.43
N THR A 25 11.21 0.56 5.25
CA THR A 25 9.86 0.40 4.75
C THR A 25 9.37 1.69 4.11
N LYS A 26 8.37 1.59 3.23
CA LYS A 26 7.79 2.76 2.56
C LYS A 26 7.28 3.81 3.56
N GLU A 27 6.66 3.37 4.67
CA GLU A 27 6.18 4.27 5.72
C GLU A 27 7.32 5.03 6.40
N GLU A 28 8.46 4.39 6.61
CA GLU A 28 9.65 5.03 7.18
C GLU A 28 10.25 6.05 6.21
N ALA A 29 10.29 5.72 4.90
CA ALA A 29 10.74 6.64 3.86
C ALA A 29 9.81 7.86 3.72
N GLU A 30 8.48 7.68 3.86
CA GLU A 30 7.51 8.79 3.89
C GLU A 30 7.70 9.68 5.12
N LYS A 31 7.97 9.12 6.31
CA LYS A 31 8.26 9.86 7.54
C LYS A 31 9.56 10.66 7.44
N LEU A 32 10.55 10.15 6.74
CA LEU A 32 11.83 10.85 6.48
C LEU A 32 11.67 11.98 5.45
N GLY A 33 10.49 12.18 4.86
CA GLY A 33 10.24 13.21 3.86
C GLY A 33 10.89 12.96 2.51
N ALA A 34 11.49 11.79 2.30
CA ALA A 34 12.15 11.40 1.06
C ALA A 34 11.14 11.21 -0.08
N ILE A 35 9.93 10.74 0.25
CA ILE A 35 8.83 10.58 -0.70
C ILE A 35 7.83 11.70 -0.47
N LYS A 36 7.91 12.77 -1.26
CA LYS A 36 6.89 13.83 -1.27
C LYS A 36 5.58 13.23 -1.80
N LYS A 37 4.49 13.34 -1.04
CA LYS A 37 3.14 13.08 -1.57
C LYS A 37 2.89 14.02 -2.74
N THR A 38 3.05 13.54 -3.95
CA THR A 38 2.66 14.26 -5.18
C THR A 38 1.15 14.35 -5.20
N LYS A 39 0.61 15.49 -4.72
CA LYS A 39 -0.76 15.90 -5.03
C LYS A 39 -0.84 16.08 -6.54
N LYS A 40 -1.69 15.24 -7.16
CA LYS A 40 -2.32 15.43 -8.47
C LYS A 40 -1.59 16.40 -9.41
N ASP A 41 -0.70 15.91 -10.22
CA ASP A 41 -0.41 16.55 -11.49
C ASP A 41 -0.98 15.70 -12.63
N LYS A 42 -2.12 16.17 -13.11
CA LYS A 42 -2.70 15.79 -14.39
C LYS A 42 -1.81 16.33 -15.51
N LYS A 43 -0.70 15.65 -15.76
CA LYS A 43 0.02 15.57 -17.02
C LYS A 43 1.10 14.52 -16.81
N LYS A 44 0.89 13.32 -17.36
CA LYS A 44 1.96 12.33 -17.51
C LYS A 44 3.07 12.93 -18.40
N LYS A 45 4.00 13.67 -17.78
CA LYS A 45 5.35 13.69 -18.30
C LYS A 45 5.93 12.35 -17.91
N SER A 46 6.33 11.56 -18.90
CA SER A 46 7.08 10.32 -18.70
C SER A 46 8.23 10.64 -17.73
N LYS A 47 8.19 10.06 -16.53
CA LYS A 47 9.38 10.04 -15.68
C LYS A 47 10.49 9.40 -16.52
N PRO A 48 11.74 9.93 -16.49
CA PRO A 48 12.85 9.22 -17.09
C PRO A 48 12.87 7.80 -16.50
N GLU A 49 13.07 6.81 -17.35
CA GLU A 49 13.16 5.43 -16.90
C GLU A 49 14.29 5.31 -15.88
N PRO A 50 14.06 4.67 -14.73
CA PRO A 50 15.08 4.51 -13.72
C PRO A 50 16.23 3.68 -14.29
N LYS A 51 17.47 4.03 -13.95
CA LYS A 51 18.64 3.23 -14.32
C LYS A 51 18.46 1.82 -13.75
N ARG A 52 18.41 0.82 -14.63
CA ARG A 52 18.24 -0.58 -14.23
C ARG A 52 19.49 -1.11 -13.54
N PHE A 53 19.31 -1.88 -12.47
CA PHE A 53 20.35 -2.75 -11.97
C PHE A 53 20.26 -4.07 -12.73
N ASP A 54 21.40 -4.77 -12.84
CA ASP A 54 21.49 -6.10 -13.45
C ASP A 54 22.00 -7.09 -12.37
N PRO A 55 21.12 -7.51 -11.46
CA PRO A 55 21.53 -8.36 -10.36
C PRO A 55 21.87 -9.76 -10.83
N ILE A 56 22.92 -10.36 -10.26
CA ILE A 56 23.24 -11.77 -10.44
C ILE A 56 22.14 -12.59 -9.74
N VAL A 57 21.53 -13.56 -10.44
CA VAL A 57 20.39 -14.35 -9.94
C VAL A 57 20.67 -14.97 -8.56
N SER A 58 21.88 -15.46 -8.33
CA SER A 58 22.27 -16.09 -7.04
C SER A 58 22.51 -15.11 -5.91
N LYS A 59 22.76 -13.82 -6.19
CA LYS A 59 23.06 -12.80 -5.17
C LYS A 59 21.89 -11.85 -4.94
N GLY A 60 21.11 -11.55 -5.99
CA GLY A 60 20.05 -10.56 -5.93
C GLY A 60 20.56 -9.13 -5.68
N LEU A 61 19.69 -8.25 -5.22
CA LEU A 61 20.04 -6.88 -4.85
C LEU A 61 20.72 -6.82 -3.47
N THR A 62 21.58 -5.82 -3.26
CA THR A 62 22.10 -5.48 -1.93
C THR A 62 21.11 -4.59 -1.17
N ASP A 63 21.27 -4.48 0.16
CA ASP A 63 20.40 -3.64 0.99
C ASP A 63 20.47 -2.16 0.58
N GLU A 64 21.64 -1.69 0.15
CA GLU A 64 21.82 -0.33 -0.33
C GLU A 64 21.01 -0.08 -1.62
N GLN A 65 21.04 -1.03 -2.56
CA GLN A 65 20.28 -0.96 -3.81
C GLN A 65 18.78 -1.01 -3.54
N VAL A 66 18.33 -1.87 -2.63
CA VAL A 66 16.92 -1.94 -2.21
C VAL A 66 16.48 -0.61 -1.60
N ASN A 67 17.26 -0.03 -0.69
CA ASN A 67 16.95 1.26 -0.08
C ASN A 67 16.90 2.39 -1.11
N GLU A 68 17.81 2.39 -2.09
CA GLU A 68 17.79 3.35 -3.21
C GLU A 68 16.46 3.25 -3.98
N ARG A 69 16.01 2.04 -4.32
CA ARG A 69 14.72 1.81 -4.99
C ARG A 69 13.52 2.27 -4.17
N VAL A 70 13.54 2.02 -2.86
CA VAL A 70 12.48 2.49 -1.95
C VAL A 70 12.41 4.02 -1.91
N LEU A 71 13.56 4.70 -1.83
CA LEU A 71 13.65 6.16 -1.83
C LEU A 71 13.19 6.78 -3.16
N GLU A 72 13.48 6.14 -4.29
CA GLU A 72 12.99 6.54 -5.62
C GLU A 72 11.49 6.31 -5.79
N GLY A 73 10.86 5.52 -4.91
CA GLY A 73 9.47 5.12 -4.99
C GLY A 73 9.20 4.01 -6.01
N ASN A 74 10.25 3.27 -6.43
CA ASN A 74 10.19 2.15 -7.37
C ASN A 74 9.86 0.83 -6.63
N THR A 75 8.75 0.82 -5.88
CA THR A 75 8.21 -0.33 -5.15
C THR A 75 6.95 -0.82 -5.82
N ASN A 76 6.61 -2.10 -5.64
CA ASN A 76 5.38 -2.72 -6.13
C ASN A 76 4.14 -2.35 -5.29
N TYR A 77 4.22 -1.26 -4.54
CA TYR A 77 3.10 -0.80 -3.74
C TYR A 77 2.00 -0.20 -4.61
N VAL A 78 0.85 -0.84 -4.59
CA VAL A 78 -0.38 -0.32 -5.19
C VAL A 78 -1.24 0.25 -4.07
N GLU A 79 -1.52 1.55 -4.14
CA GLU A 79 -2.47 2.18 -3.21
C GLU A 79 -3.84 1.49 -3.37
N ASN A 80 -4.36 0.92 -2.29
CA ASN A 80 -5.69 0.29 -2.28
C ASN A 80 -6.75 1.38 -2.50
N ARG A 81 -6.99 1.73 -3.77
CA ARG A 81 -7.99 2.74 -4.19
C ARG A 81 -9.43 2.31 -3.95
N ASN A 82 -9.64 1.04 -3.60
CA ASN A 82 -10.97 0.45 -3.45
C ASN A 82 -11.62 0.74 -2.09
N THR A 83 -10.90 1.32 -1.13
CA THR A 83 -11.47 1.69 0.15
C THR A 83 -11.84 3.16 0.16
N LYS A 84 -13.14 3.46 0.36
CA LYS A 84 -13.61 4.83 0.50
C LYS A 84 -12.88 5.54 1.65
N THR A 85 -12.52 6.79 1.46
CA THR A 85 -11.96 7.63 2.53
C THR A 85 -13.05 7.93 3.57
N TYR A 86 -12.71 8.08 4.85
CA TYR A 86 -13.67 8.45 5.91
C TYR A 86 -14.49 9.70 5.57
N LYS A 87 -13.88 10.70 4.93
CA LYS A 87 -14.59 11.88 4.43
C LYS A 87 -15.63 11.53 3.37
N SER A 88 -15.29 10.61 2.46
CA SER A 88 -16.22 10.16 1.41
C SER A 88 -17.39 9.39 2.01
N ILE A 89 -17.15 8.59 3.05
CA ILE A 89 -18.22 7.87 3.79
C ILE A 89 -19.17 8.89 4.43
N PHE A 90 -18.62 9.86 5.15
CA PHE A 90 -19.41 10.86 5.85
C PHE A 90 -20.28 11.67 4.86
N PHE A 91 -19.66 12.29 3.86
CA PHE A 91 -20.39 13.09 2.88
C PHE A 91 -21.34 12.27 2.01
N GLY A 92 -20.98 11.04 1.66
CA GLY A 92 -21.83 10.14 0.88
C GLY A 92 -23.11 9.74 1.61
N ASN A 93 -23.06 9.60 2.94
CA ASN A 93 -24.26 9.29 3.74
C ASN A 93 -25.12 10.52 4.05
N ILE A 94 -24.51 11.72 4.12
CA ILE A 94 -25.25 12.96 4.37
C ILE A 94 -25.95 13.46 3.09
N PHE A 95 -25.20 13.55 1.98
CA PHE A 95 -25.68 14.14 0.72
C PHE A 95 -26.25 13.07 -0.23
N THR A 96 -27.14 12.22 0.27
CA THR A 96 -27.97 11.38 -0.62
C THR A 96 -29.12 12.22 -1.19
N PHE A 97 -29.59 11.85 -2.38
CA PHE A 97 -30.76 12.53 -2.99
C PHE A 97 -31.96 12.57 -2.04
N PHE A 98 -32.22 11.46 -1.34
CA PHE A 98 -33.32 11.39 -0.38
C PHE A 98 -33.12 12.32 0.81
N ASN A 99 -31.96 12.36 1.39
CA ASN A 99 -31.67 13.27 2.53
C ASN A 99 -31.77 14.74 2.10
N LEU A 100 -31.29 15.06 0.88
CA LEU A 100 -31.41 16.40 0.33
C LEU A 100 -32.87 16.84 0.21
N LEU A 101 -33.74 15.96 -0.33
CA LEU A 101 -35.18 16.22 -0.41
C LEU A 101 -35.77 16.46 0.99
N CYS A 102 -35.40 15.61 1.97
CA CYS A 102 -35.88 15.77 3.35
C CYS A 102 -35.40 17.07 3.99
N PHE A 103 -34.20 17.53 3.72
CA PHE A 103 -33.68 18.81 4.21
C PHE A 103 -34.47 20.00 3.58
N VAL A 104 -34.83 19.91 2.30
CA VAL A 104 -35.68 20.93 1.64
C VAL A 104 -37.06 20.99 2.30
N VAL A 105 -37.70 19.82 2.52
CA VAL A 105 -39.00 19.72 3.21
C VAL A 105 -38.90 20.25 4.63
N ALA A 106 -37.87 19.89 5.39
CA ALA A 106 -37.65 20.40 6.72
C ALA A 106 -37.48 21.95 6.74
N GLY A 107 -36.73 22.49 5.78
CA GLY A 107 -36.59 23.94 5.60
C GLY A 107 -37.94 24.65 5.32
N ALA A 108 -38.79 24.09 4.48
CA ALA A 108 -40.11 24.57 4.21
C ALA A 108 -41.01 24.55 5.48
N LEU A 109 -40.98 23.46 6.26
CA LEU A 109 -41.73 23.35 7.52
C LEU A 109 -41.27 24.34 8.56
N ILE A 110 -39.97 24.62 8.65
CA ILE A 110 -39.43 25.66 9.52
C ILE A 110 -39.93 27.04 9.10
N ALA A 111 -39.96 27.33 7.81
CA ALA A 111 -40.42 28.63 7.28
C ALA A 111 -41.89 28.90 7.62
N VAL A 112 -42.75 27.87 7.63
CA VAL A 112 -44.16 27.97 8.05
C VAL A 112 -44.37 27.75 9.54
N LYS A 113 -43.32 27.66 10.35
CA LYS A 113 -43.34 27.45 11.82
C LYS A 113 -44.05 26.17 12.26
N ALA A 114 -44.11 25.15 11.41
CA ALA A 114 -44.74 23.85 11.69
C ALA A 114 -43.81 22.89 12.42
N TRP A 115 -43.33 23.24 13.59
CA TRP A 115 -42.30 22.53 14.34
C TRP A 115 -42.65 21.09 14.70
N SER A 116 -43.93 20.81 15.01
CA SER A 116 -44.42 19.50 15.35
C SER A 116 -44.20 18.46 14.26
N ASN A 117 -44.11 18.88 13.00
CA ASN A 117 -43.94 18.02 11.85
C ASN A 117 -42.47 17.66 11.60
N LEU A 118 -41.52 18.22 12.33
CA LEU A 118 -40.09 17.94 12.19
C LEU A 118 -39.66 16.66 12.87
N VAL A 119 -40.56 15.93 13.54
CA VAL A 119 -40.24 14.66 14.24
C VAL A 119 -39.59 13.64 13.30
N PHE A 120 -39.98 13.64 12.00
CA PHE A 120 -39.36 12.75 11.01
C PHE A 120 -37.85 12.98 10.84
N MET A 121 -37.33 14.17 11.12
CA MET A 121 -35.90 14.45 11.05
C MET A 121 -35.08 13.61 12.02
N LEU A 122 -35.65 13.23 13.19
CA LEU A 122 -34.97 12.34 14.13
C LEU A 122 -34.69 10.97 13.52
N VAL A 123 -35.66 10.45 12.75
CA VAL A 123 -35.50 9.16 12.06
C VAL A 123 -34.42 9.25 10.99
N ILE A 124 -34.39 10.36 10.23
CA ILE A 124 -33.38 10.57 9.18
C ILE A 124 -31.98 10.69 9.80
N LEU A 125 -31.83 11.44 10.90
CA LEU A 125 -30.59 11.56 11.61
C LEU A 125 -30.11 10.21 12.19
N ALA A 126 -31.02 9.43 12.78
CA ALA A 126 -30.72 8.09 13.26
C ALA A 126 -30.23 7.16 12.13
N ASN A 127 -30.95 7.14 10.99
CA ASN A 127 -30.57 6.35 9.82
C ASN A 127 -29.19 6.78 9.28
N MET A 128 -28.92 8.06 9.22
CA MET A 128 -27.63 8.61 8.79
C MET A 128 -26.49 8.16 9.70
N VAL A 129 -26.66 8.23 11.02
CA VAL A 129 -25.67 7.79 12.00
C VAL A 129 -25.43 6.28 11.87
N ILE A 130 -26.50 5.48 11.78
CA ILE A 130 -26.41 4.03 11.58
C ILE A 130 -25.63 3.71 10.30
N GLY A 131 -25.98 4.35 9.19
CA GLY A 131 -25.32 4.17 7.89
C GLY A 131 -23.80 4.46 7.96
N ILE A 132 -23.43 5.59 8.57
CA ILE A 132 -22.02 5.96 8.76
C ILE A 132 -21.29 4.92 9.61
N VAL A 133 -21.87 4.50 10.74
CA VAL A 133 -21.25 3.51 11.63
C VAL A 133 -21.08 2.16 10.92
N GLN A 134 -22.09 1.70 10.20
CA GLN A 134 -22.03 0.45 9.44
C GLN A 134 -20.96 0.49 8.36
N GLU A 135 -20.85 1.58 7.58
CA GLU A 135 -19.86 1.71 6.52
C GLU A 135 -18.43 1.83 7.07
N ILE A 136 -18.24 2.53 8.21
CA ILE A 136 -16.95 2.56 8.91
C ILE A 136 -16.56 1.17 9.43
N LYS A 137 -17.52 0.43 10.01
CA LYS A 137 -17.28 -0.94 10.49
C LYS A 137 -16.91 -1.87 9.33
N ALA A 138 -17.63 -1.80 8.23
CA ALA A 138 -17.33 -2.57 7.02
C ALA A 138 -15.92 -2.26 6.48
N LYS A 139 -15.56 -0.97 6.37
CA LYS A 139 -14.23 -0.53 5.96
C LYS A 139 -13.14 -1.13 6.85
N LYS A 140 -13.27 -1.02 8.18
CA LYS A 140 -12.29 -1.58 9.13
C LYS A 140 -12.16 -3.10 9.01
N THR A 141 -13.26 -3.79 8.75
CA THR A 141 -13.25 -5.24 8.55
C THR A 141 -12.48 -5.63 7.29
N ILE A 142 -12.71 -4.93 6.17
CA ILE A 142 -12.00 -5.15 4.91
C ILE A 142 -10.50 -4.87 5.08
N GLU A 143 -10.14 -3.76 5.72
CA GLU A 143 -8.74 -3.42 6.01
C GLU A 143 -8.05 -4.49 6.86
N LYS A 144 -8.73 -5.01 7.89
CA LYS A 144 -8.21 -6.07 8.76
C LYS A 144 -7.99 -7.39 8.01
N ILE A 145 -8.92 -7.78 7.14
CA ILE A 145 -8.78 -8.99 6.30
C ILE A 145 -7.62 -8.82 5.31
N SER A 146 -7.52 -7.67 4.67
CA SER A 146 -6.44 -7.37 3.72
C SER A 146 -5.05 -7.49 4.33
N LEU A 147 -4.87 -7.09 5.60
CA LEU A 147 -3.60 -7.23 6.30
C LEU A 147 -3.23 -8.70 6.59
N VAL A 148 -4.23 -9.53 6.92
CA VAL A 148 -3.99 -10.95 7.25
C VAL A 148 -3.72 -11.79 5.99
N THR A 149 -4.26 -11.36 4.84
CA THR A 149 -4.16 -12.10 3.58
C THR A 149 -3.16 -11.47 2.61
N ALA A 150 -2.30 -10.56 3.08
CA ALA A 150 -1.31 -9.91 2.24
C ALA A 150 -0.40 -10.99 1.59
N PRO A 151 -0.36 -11.09 0.25
CA PRO A 151 0.48 -12.08 -0.40
C PRO A 151 1.96 -11.75 -0.18
N THR A 152 2.76 -12.81 0.03
CA THR A 152 4.22 -12.70 0.12
C THR A 152 4.88 -13.32 -1.11
N ALA A 153 6.09 -12.87 -1.41
CA ALA A 153 6.93 -13.44 -2.44
C ALA A 153 8.32 -13.72 -1.87
N VAL A 154 8.96 -14.77 -2.38
CA VAL A 154 10.35 -15.10 -2.05
C VAL A 154 11.25 -14.32 -2.98
N VAL A 155 12.11 -13.47 -2.44
CA VAL A 155 13.12 -12.73 -3.20
C VAL A 155 14.53 -13.12 -2.76
N VAL A 156 15.49 -12.97 -3.67
CA VAL A 156 16.90 -13.14 -3.36
C VAL A 156 17.50 -11.75 -3.13
N ARG A 157 18.01 -11.51 -1.92
CA ARG A 157 18.74 -10.30 -1.55
C ARG A 157 19.98 -10.67 -0.73
N ASN A 158 21.11 -10.04 -0.99
CA ASN A 158 22.40 -10.35 -0.34
C ASN A 158 22.79 -11.85 -0.41
N GLY A 159 22.39 -12.55 -1.46
CA GLY A 159 22.64 -13.99 -1.62
C GLY A 159 21.78 -14.90 -0.74
N THR A 160 20.77 -14.36 -0.06
CA THR A 160 19.83 -15.10 0.77
C THR A 160 18.42 -14.99 0.25
N GLN A 161 17.63 -16.05 0.42
CA GLN A 161 16.21 -16.07 0.10
C GLN A 161 15.43 -15.54 1.30
N ILE A 162 14.59 -14.53 1.08
CA ILE A 162 13.76 -13.93 2.12
C ILE A 162 12.32 -13.79 1.63
N ASP A 163 11.35 -14.03 2.52
CA ASP A 163 9.94 -13.74 2.27
C ASP A 163 9.66 -12.28 2.53
N VAL A 164 9.16 -11.58 1.50
CA VAL A 164 8.76 -10.18 1.61
C VAL A 164 7.30 -10.01 1.19
N PRO A 165 6.56 -9.04 1.80
CA PRO A 165 5.26 -8.65 1.29
C PRO A 165 5.37 -8.22 -0.17
N VAL A 166 4.39 -8.56 -1.00
CA VAL A 166 4.37 -8.18 -2.43
C VAL A 166 4.47 -6.66 -2.62
N SER A 167 3.97 -5.87 -1.66
CA SER A 167 4.10 -4.40 -1.67
C SER A 167 5.52 -3.89 -1.53
N ASP A 168 6.41 -4.69 -0.94
CA ASP A 168 7.78 -4.31 -0.58
C ASP A 168 8.81 -4.84 -1.59
N ILE A 169 8.33 -5.52 -2.63
CA ILE A 169 9.13 -5.84 -3.81
C ILE A 169 9.53 -4.53 -4.47
N VAL A 170 10.79 -4.42 -4.87
CA VAL A 170 11.33 -3.26 -5.56
C VAL A 170 11.69 -3.59 -7.01
N LEU A 171 11.86 -2.57 -7.82
CA LEU A 171 12.32 -2.73 -9.21
C LEU A 171 13.69 -3.40 -9.21
N ASP A 172 13.88 -4.38 -10.11
CA ASP A 172 15.07 -5.23 -10.26
C ASP A 172 15.28 -6.29 -9.17
N ASP A 173 14.29 -6.54 -8.28
CA ASP A 173 14.35 -7.69 -7.39
C ASP A 173 14.36 -9.02 -8.17
N VAL A 174 15.15 -9.97 -7.69
CA VAL A 174 15.11 -11.35 -8.18
C VAL A 174 14.10 -12.14 -7.38
N ILE A 175 13.00 -12.54 -8.04
CA ILE A 175 11.89 -13.26 -7.41
C ILE A 175 11.99 -14.75 -7.75
N LEU A 176 11.81 -15.60 -6.75
CA LEU A 176 11.73 -17.06 -6.93
C LEU A 176 10.27 -17.48 -7.01
N PHE A 177 9.87 -17.99 -8.16
CA PHE A 177 8.53 -18.55 -8.35
C PHE A 177 8.56 -20.06 -8.12
N THR A 178 7.67 -20.54 -7.27
CA THR A 178 7.40 -21.95 -7.04
C THR A 178 6.03 -22.33 -7.58
N LEU A 179 5.84 -23.63 -7.84
CA LEU A 179 4.59 -24.15 -8.38
C LEU A 179 3.37 -23.70 -7.53
N GLY A 180 2.31 -23.27 -8.18
CA GLY A 180 1.07 -22.85 -7.52
C GLY A 180 1.08 -21.46 -6.90
N LYS A 181 2.18 -20.71 -7.03
CA LYS A 181 2.24 -19.30 -6.59
C LYS A 181 1.73 -18.37 -7.67
N GLN A 182 1.06 -17.29 -7.25
CA GLN A 182 0.61 -16.23 -8.14
C GLN A 182 1.78 -15.32 -8.50
N ILE A 183 1.87 -14.94 -9.79
CA ILE A 183 2.80 -13.90 -10.24
C ILE A 183 2.34 -12.56 -9.66
N CYS A 184 3.20 -11.91 -8.93
CA CYS A 184 2.89 -10.75 -8.09
C CYS A 184 3.36 -9.41 -8.67
N ALA A 185 4.13 -9.44 -9.76
CA ALA A 185 4.65 -8.26 -10.44
C ALA A 185 4.97 -8.60 -11.90
N ASP A 186 5.12 -7.57 -12.73
CA ASP A 186 5.67 -7.74 -14.08
C ASP A 186 7.15 -8.11 -13.95
N CYS A 187 7.56 -9.22 -14.58
CA CYS A 187 8.90 -9.78 -14.47
C CYS A 187 9.37 -10.41 -15.78
N ILE A 188 10.67 -10.58 -15.88
CA ILE A 188 11.34 -11.25 -17.01
C ILE A 188 11.95 -12.54 -16.47
N VAL A 189 11.76 -13.66 -17.19
CA VAL A 189 12.37 -14.94 -16.79
C VAL A 189 13.88 -14.88 -16.97
N MET A 190 14.62 -14.92 -15.87
CA MET A 190 16.08 -14.90 -15.88
C MET A 190 16.68 -16.31 -16.04
N GLU A 191 16.12 -17.30 -15.37
CA GLU A 191 16.54 -18.70 -15.40
C GLU A 191 15.35 -19.63 -15.31
N GLY A 192 15.46 -20.80 -15.95
CA GLY A 192 14.44 -21.85 -15.95
C GLY A 192 13.36 -21.67 -17.01
N GLU A 193 12.33 -22.47 -16.87
CA GLU A 193 11.12 -22.47 -17.70
C GLU A 193 9.91 -22.58 -16.76
N VAL A 194 8.86 -21.83 -17.02
CA VAL A 194 7.66 -21.81 -16.19
C VAL A 194 6.41 -21.89 -17.05
N GLU A 195 5.41 -22.69 -16.65
CA GLU A 195 4.07 -22.67 -17.25
C GLU A 195 3.18 -21.75 -16.44
N VAL A 196 2.60 -20.74 -17.08
CA VAL A 196 1.77 -19.72 -16.47
C VAL A 196 0.36 -19.83 -16.98
N ASN A 197 -0.61 -19.82 -16.07
CA ASN A 197 -2.01 -19.70 -16.42
C ASN A 197 -2.41 -18.22 -16.43
N GLU A 198 -2.62 -17.67 -17.62
CA GLU A 198 -3.01 -16.28 -17.84
C GLU A 198 -4.53 -16.10 -17.99
N SER A 199 -5.35 -17.09 -17.62
CA SER A 199 -6.79 -17.08 -17.83
C SER A 199 -7.52 -15.89 -17.19
N LEU A 200 -6.99 -15.34 -16.09
CA LEU A 200 -7.53 -14.15 -15.45
C LEU A 200 -7.34 -12.87 -16.28
N LEU A 201 -6.37 -12.85 -17.20
CA LEU A 201 -6.05 -11.70 -18.05
C LEU A 201 -6.63 -11.89 -19.46
N THR A 202 -6.44 -13.08 -20.03
CA THR A 202 -6.77 -13.35 -21.43
C THR A 202 -8.11 -14.05 -21.62
N GLY A 203 -8.63 -14.69 -20.55
CA GLY A 203 -9.79 -15.57 -20.61
C GLY A 203 -9.51 -16.98 -21.16
N GLU A 204 -8.27 -17.25 -21.60
CA GLU A 204 -7.87 -18.56 -22.13
C GLU A 204 -7.32 -19.45 -21.00
N SER A 205 -7.84 -20.69 -20.91
CA SER A 205 -7.48 -21.63 -19.86
C SER A 205 -6.18 -22.41 -20.12
N ASN A 206 -5.61 -22.32 -21.32
CA ASN A 206 -4.42 -23.06 -21.69
C ASN A 206 -3.17 -22.41 -21.05
N PRO A 207 -2.35 -23.16 -20.32
CA PRO A 207 -1.13 -22.62 -19.76
C PRO A 207 -0.12 -22.25 -20.88
N ILE A 208 0.57 -21.14 -20.70
CA ILE A 208 1.57 -20.63 -21.63
C ILE A 208 2.94 -20.87 -21.03
N LYS A 209 3.84 -21.44 -21.83
CA LYS A 209 5.24 -21.63 -21.45
C LYS A 209 6.01 -20.33 -21.62
N LYS A 210 6.67 -19.92 -20.55
CA LYS A 210 7.60 -18.77 -20.54
C LYS A 210 9.01 -19.27 -20.33
N ARG A 211 9.94 -18.72 -21.09
CA ARG A 211 11.37 -19.10 -21.10
C ARG A 211 12.22 -17.86 -20.85
N LYS A 212 13.51 -18.09 -20.66
CA LYS A 212 14.46 -17.01 -20.43
C LYS A 212 14.30 -15.90 -21.49
N GLY A 213 14.06 -14.69 -20.99
CA GLY A 213 13.88 -13.48 -21.81
C GLY A 213 12.42 -13.11 -22.10
N ASP A 214 11.44 -13.99 -21.74
CA ASP A 214 10.00 -13.70 -21.86
C ASP A 214 9.50 -12.84 -20.71
#